data_88e7f7dafee4d23219ac4d550909c757
#
_entry.id   88e7f7dafee4d23219ac4d550909c757
#
_cell.length_a   1.000
_cell.length_b   1.000
_cell.length_c   1.000
_cell.angle_alpha   90.00
_cell.angle_beta   90.00
_cell.angle_gamma   90.00
#
_symmetry.space_group_name_H-M   'P 1'
#
loop_
_entity.id
_entity.type
_entity.pdbx_description
1 polymer ?
#
loop_
_entity_poly.entity_id
_entity_poly.type
_entity_poly.pdbx_seq_one_letter_code
_entity_poly.pdbx_strand_id
1 'polypeptide(L)'
;RGLGDVYKRQLQALALTGSITYGMAIPIIMGQNIGTCVTALLSSIGVNRNAKRVAVIHISFNIIGTVVCLILFYGGNLIFHFAFMNQPVGAVGIAFCHTVFNVFTTVILLPFSRQLEKLARRLVRTEDTRESFAFLDPLLLRTPGVAVSECVNMTVQMGQTARRNVLLAIEQLSDYQESRETEILENEDKLDIYEDRLGGYLVEISQHGISIADSRTVSRLLHAIGDFERLGDHALNLQESARELHEKELHFSTAAEAELEVLLSALRDILDQALNSFSADDPDTAKNVEPLEETVDRLIEEIRVRHIQRLQTGECTIRLGFVLNDLLTNFERVSDHCSNIAVSIIEEHNGEADRHAYLHLSLIHISEPTRQAEI
;
A
#
# COMPACT_ATOMS: atom_id res chain seq x y z
N ARG A 1 11.95 -13.18 -14.52
CA ARG A 1 13.35 -13.49 -14.12
C ARG A 1 14.26 -12.56 -14.90
N GLY A 2 14.87 -11.57 -14.18
CA GLY A 2 15.38 -10.37 -14.80
C GLY A 2 16.68 -10.54 -15.59
N LEU A 3 16.95 -9.56 -16.45
CA LEU A 3 18.20 -9.38 -17.21
C LEU A 3 19.46 -9.59 -16.35
N GLY A 4 19.43 -9.22 -15.06
CA GLY A 4 20.54 -9.41 -14.12
C GLY A 4 20.97 -10.88 -13.93
N ASP A 5 20.02 -11.84 -13.98
CA ASP A 5 20.37 -13.27 -13.85
C ASP A 5 21.03 -13.81 -15.11
N VAL A 6 20.71 -13.26 -16.27
CA VAL A 6 21.34 -13.63 -17.55
C VAL A 6 22.81 -13.19 -17.54
N TYR A 7 23.08 -11.96 -17.14
CA TYR A 7 24.46 -11.46 -17.07
C TYR A 7 25.32 -12.15 -16.00
N LYS A 8 24.71 -12.55 -14.86
CA LYS A 8 25.42 -13.36 -13.85
C LYS A 8 25.85 -14.71 -14.41
N ARG A 9 24.98 -15.39 -15.14
CA ARG A 9 25.30 -16.67 -15.79
C ARG A 9 26.35 -16.52 -16.87
N GLN A 10 26.30 -15.45 -17.66
CA GLN A 10 27.31 -15.16 -18.68
C GLN A 10 28.69 -14.93 -18.05
N LEU A 11 28.79 -14.15 -16.96
CA LEU A 11 30.02 -13.91 -16.24
C LEU A 11 30.59 -15.22 -15.65
N GLN A 12 29.73 -16.08 -15.08
CA GLN A 12 30.13 -17.38 -14.58
C GLN A 12 30.60 -18.32 -15.69
N ALA A 13 29.93 -18.33 -16.86
CA ALA A 13 30.37 -19.11 -18.01
C ALA A 13 31.73 -18.67 -18.54
N LEU A 14 31.96 -17.36 -18.62
CA LEU A 14 33.25 -16.80 -19.00
C LEU A 14 34.37 -17.08 -17.94
N ALA A 15 34.01 -17.13 -16.66
CA ALA A 15 34.94 -17.49 -15.60
C ALA A 15 35.43 -18.96 -15.71
N LEU A 16 34.58 -19.86 -16.22
CA LEU A 16 34.94 -21.25 -16.46
C LEU A 16 36.02 -21.43 -17.56
N THR A 17 36.14 -20.46 -18.48
CA THR A 17 37.18 -20.46 -19.51
C THR A 17 38.55 -20.00 -19.00
N GLY A 18 38.62 -19.50 -17.76
CA GLY A 18 39.85 -18.93 -17.19
C GLY A 18 40.29 -17.58 -17.80
N SER A 19 39.46 -16.99 -18.67
CA SER A 19 39.81 -15.78 -19.43
C SER A 19 39.55 -14.48 -18.65
N ILE A 20 38.90 -14.54 -17.50
CA ILE A 20 38.54 -13.37 -16.68
C ILE A 20 39.42 -13.33 -15.42
N THR A 21 40.02 -12.18 -15.17
CA THR A 21 40.76 -11.90 -13.93
C THR A 21 39.90 -11.17 -12.90
N TYR A 22 40.33 -11.15 -11.63
CA TYR A 22 39.67 -10.38 -10.57
C TYR A 22 39.55 -8.89 -10.94
N GLY A 23 40.57 -8.32 -11.56
CA GLY A 23 40.56 -6.92 -12.00
C GLY A 23 39.46 -6.59 -13.01
N MET A 24 39.08 -7.56 -13.85
CA MET A 24 37.97 -7.41 -14.80
C MET A 24 36.60 -7.75 -14.18
N ALA A 25 36.57 -8.76 -13.32
CA ALA A 25 35.30 -9.24 -12.74
C ALA A 25 34.72 -8.27 -11.73
N ILE A 26 35.53 -7.62 -10.88
CA ILE A 26 35.07 -6.74 -9.81
C ILE A 26 34.21 -5.57 -10.32
N PRO A 27 34.66 -4.76 -11.32
CA PRO A 27 33.81 -3.66 -11.82
C PRO A 27 32.52 -4.16 -12.53
N ILE A 28 32.58 -5.35 -13.17
CA ILE A 28 31.41 -5.96 -13.78
C ILE A 28 30.39 -6.37 -12.72
N ILE A 29 30.83 -6.98 -11.62
CA ILE A 29 29.98 -7.35 -10.47
C ILE A 29 29.30 -6.11 -9.87
N MET A 30 30.06 -5.04 -9.67
CA MET A 30 29.53 -3.78 -9.14
C MET A 30 28.50 -3.15 -10.10
N GLY A 31 28.76 -3.19 -11.41
CA GLY A 31 27.82 -2.74 -12.43
C GLY A 31 26.52 -3.57 -12.49
N GLN A 32 26.62 -4.89 -12.25
CA GLN A 32 25.44 -5.75 -12.16
C GLN A 32 24.51 -5.37 -11.01
N ASN A 33 25.03 -4.93 -9.88
CA ASN A 33 24.21 -4.46 -8.75
C ASN A 33 23.43 -3.18 -9.10
N ILE A 34 24.02 -2.25 -9.85
CA ILE A 34 23.29 -1.09 -10.39
C ILE A 34 22.22 -1.57 -11.39
N GLY A 35 22.55 -2.53 -12.26
CA GLY A 35 21.60 -3.07 -13.25
C GLY A 35 20.36 -3.71 -12.62
N THR A 36 20.46 -4.32 -11.43
CA THR A 36 19.29 -4.88 -10.73
C THR A 36 18.36 -3.81 -10.20
N CYS A 37 18.81 -2.57 -10.02
CA CYS A 37 17.96 -1.46 -9.56
C CYS A 37 17.00 -0.95 -10.65
N VAL A 38 17.29 -1.24 -11.94
CA VAL A 38 16.39 -0.86 -13.05
C VAL A 38 15.05 -1.57 -12.91
N THR A 39 15.01 -2.81 -12.46
CA THR A 39 13.77 -3.54 -12.21
C THR A 39 12.95 -2.89 -11.08
N ALA A 40 13.60 -2.46 -9.99
CA ALA A 40 12.95 -1.74 -8.91
C ALA A 40 12.40 -0.38 -9.39
N LEU A 41 13.13 0.31 -10.28
CA LEU A 41 12.67 1.56 -10.87
C LEU A 41 11.43 1.34 -11.76
N LEU A 42 11.44 0.33 -12.62
CA LEU A 42 10.30 -0.01 -13.48
C LEU A 42 9.08 -0.43 -12.66
N SER A 43 9.29 -1.22 -11.60
CA SER A 43 8.22 -1.63 -10.68
C SER A 43 7.67 -0.46 -9.84
N SER A 44 8.37 0.67 -9.78
CA SER A 44 7.92 1.86 -9.06
C SER A 44 7.08 2.81 -9.92
N ILE A 45 6.90 2.51 -11.21
CA ILE A 45 6.02 3.27 -12.11
C ILE A 45 4.58 2.86 -11.80
N GLY A 46 3.73 3.81 -11.46
CA GLY A 46 2.32 3.58 -11.15
C GLY A 46 2.02 3.15 -9.70
N VAL A 47 3.01 3.00 -8.83
CA VAL A 47 2.81 2.73 -7.39
C VAL A 47 2.87 4.00 -6.56
N ASN A 48 2.40 3.88 -5.30
CA ASN A 48 2.36 4.96 -4.33
C ASN A 48 3.73 5.60 -4.06
N ARG A 49 3.74 6.80 -3.47
CA ARG A 49 4.96 7.60 -3.23
C ARG A 49 5.97 6.91 -2.31
N ASN A 50 5.48 6.14 -1.33
CA ASN A 50 6.37 5.45 -0.41
C ASN A 50 7.14 4.33 -1.12
N ALA A 51 6.50 3.59 -2.02
CA ALA A 51 7.17 2.61 -2.88
C ALA A 51 8.19 3.27 -3.82
N LYS A 52 7.88 4.45 -4.40
CA LYS A 52 8.84 5.25 -5.19
C LYS A 52 10.04 5.68 -4.35
N ARG A 53 9.83 6.12 -3.10
CA ARG A 53 10.92 6.48 -2.17
C ARG A 53 11.81 5.28 -1.84
N VAL A 54 11.22 4.10 -1.59
CA VAL A 54 11.98 2.85 -1.37
C VAL A 54 12.82 2.50 -2.60
N ALA A 55 12.27 2.61 -3.81
CA ALA A 55 13.02 2.40 -5.04
C ALA A 55 14.19 3.38 -5.18
N VAL A 56 13.98 4.66 -4.88
CA VAL A 56 15.04 5.69 -4.89
C VAL A 56 16.11 5.40 -3.86
N ILE A 57 15.77 4.97 -2.65
CA ILE A 57 16.73 4.56 -1.61
C ILE A 57 17.56 3.39 -2.12
N HIS A 58 16.93 2.36 -2.69
CA HIS A 58 17.61 1.18 -3.21
C HIS A 58 18.58 1.53 -4.35
N ILE A 59 18.16 2.37 -5.31
CA ILE A 59 19.00 2.86 -6.40
C ILE A 59 20.18 3.68 -5.86
N SER A 60 19.90 4.64 -4.98
CA SER A 60 20.93 5.51 -4.38
C SER A 60 21.95 4.71 -3.57
N PHE A 61 21.49 3.73 -2.80
CA PHE A 61 22.35 2.83 -2.04
C PHE A 61 23.34 2.08 -2.96
N ASN A 62 22.83 1.49 -4.05
CA ASN A 62 23.69 0.74 -4.97
C ASN A 62 24.64 1.63 -5.79
N ILE A 63 24.19 2.82 -6.22
CA ILE A 63 25.06 3.76 -6.96
C ILE A 63 26.14 4.30 -6.04
N ILE A 64 25.80 4.82 -4.86
CA ILE A 64 26.76 5.38 -3.91
C ILE A 64 27.72 4.29 -3.44
N GLY A 65 27.20 3.10 -3.08
CA GLY A 65 28.01 1.96 -2.68
C GLY A 65 29.01 1.55 -3.75
N THR A 66 28.57 1.47 -5.01
CA THR A 66 29.46 1.16 -6.14
C THR A 66 30.58 2.20 -6.30
N VAL A 67 30.22 3.50 -6.29
CA VAL A 67 31.21 4.58 -6.44
C VAL A 67 32.23 4.55 -5.30
N VAL A 68 31.76 4.43 -4.05
CA VAL A 68 32.66 4.36 -2.87
C VAL A 68 33.55 3.14 -2.95
N CYS A 69 33.01 1.96 -3.25
CA CYS A 69 33.81 0.74 -3.37
C CYS A 69 34.84 0.81 -4.51
N LEU A 70 34.48 1.36 -5.67
CA LEU A 70 35.41 1.55 -6.78
C LEU A 70 36.57 2.46 -6.38
N ILE A 71 36.28 3.60 -5.74
CA ILE A 71 37.29 4.57 -5.29
C ILE A 71 38.22 3.89 -4.26
N LEU A 72 37.67 3.23 -3.25
CA LEU A 72 38.45 2.58 -2.20
C LEU A 72 39.28 1.41 -2.75
N PHE A 73 38.66 0.59 -3.61
CA PHE A 73 39.33 -0.59 -4.16
C PHE A 73 40.45 -0.23 -5.12
N TYR A 74 40.20 0.61 -6.12
CA TYR A 74 41.23 1.01 -7.09
C TYR A 74 42.22 1.99 -6.51
N GLY A 75 41.80 2.89 -5.61
CA GLY A 75 42.70 3.75 -4.84
C GLY A 75 43.61 2.94 -3.94
N GLY A 76 43.08 1.92 -3.25
CA GLY A 76 43.86 0.97 -2.48
C GLY A 76 44.86 0.17 -3.36
N ASN A 77 44.42 -0.26 -4.55
CA ASN A 77 45.26 -0.97 -5.48
C ASN A 77 46.44 -0.12 -6.00
N LEU A 78 46.26 1.18 -6.18
CA LEU A 78 47.37 2.10 -6.55
C LEU A 78 48.46 2.16 -5.49
N ILE A 79 48.09 2.00 -4.20
CA ILE A 79 49.02 2.07 -3.07
C ILE A 79 49.62 0.70 -2.77
N PHE A 80 48.82 -0.35 -2.70
CA PHE A 80 49.17 -1.68 -2.21
C PHE A 80 49.50 -2.69 -3.32
N HIS A 81 49.23 -2.37 -4.59
CA HIS A 81 49.50 -3.22 -5.77
C HIS A 81 49.00 -4.66 -5.56
N PHE A 82 47.70 -4.85 -5.42
CA PHE A 82 47.10 -6.15 -5.10
C PHE A 82 47.49 -7.23 -6.12
N ALA A 83 48.26 -8.21 -5.72
CA ALA A 83 48.82 -9.26 -6.58
C ALA A 83 47.71 -10.15 -7.21
N PHE A 84 46.55 -10.26 -6.58
CA PHE A 84 45.44 -11.09 -7.08
C PHE A 84 44.70 -10.48 -8.28
N MET A 85 44.89 -9.18 -8.58
CA MET A 85 44.17 -8.49 -9.66
C MET A 85 44.31 -9.18 -11.02
N ASN A 86 45.49 -9.74 -11.31
CA ASN A 86 45.80 -10.42 -12.56
C ASN A 86 45.57 -11.94 -12.52
N GLN A 87 45.07 -12.47 -11.39
CA GLN A 87 44.76 -13.89 -11.27
C GLN A 87 43.41 -14.22 -11.89
N PRO A 88 43.24 -15.39 -12.52
CA PRO A 88 41.94 -15.82 -13.05
C PRO A 88 40.95 -16.02 -11.90
N VAL A 89 39.69 -15.57 -12.11
CA VAL A 89 38.62 -15.71 -11.14
C VAL A 89 37.73 -16.87 -11.54
N GLY A 90 37.40 -17.76 -10.59
CA GLY A 90 36.41 -18.82 -10.75
C GLY A 90 35.02 -18.40 -10.25
N ALA A 91 34.02 -19.25 -10.47
CA ALA A 91 32.64 -19.00 -10.06
C ALA A 91 32.49 -18.72 -8.54
N VAL A 92 33.24 -19.44 -7.71
CA VAL A 92 33.28 -19.21 -6.24
C VAL A 92 33.88 -17.84 -5.92
N GLY A 93 34.94 -17.43 -6.62
CA GLY A 93 35.58 -16.11 -6.46
C GLY A 93 34.59 -14.97 -6.81
N ILE A 94 33.79 -15.12 -7.88
CA ILE A 94 32.75 -14.16 -8.27
C ILE A 94 31.70 -14.05 -7.17
N ALA A 95 31.18 -15.17 -6.67
CA ALA A 95 30.20 -15.19 -5.59
C ALA A 95 30.74 -14.54 -4.31
N PHE A 96 32.00 -14.84 -3.96
CA PHE A 96 32.68 -14.25 -2.81
C PHE A 96 32.81 -12.72 -2.96
N CYS A 97 33.29 -12.24 -4.12
CA CYS A 97 33.40 -10.79 -4.40
C CYS A 97 32.04 -10.10 -4.29
N HIS A 98 30.97 -10.74 -4.79
CA HIS A 98 29.62 -10.21 -4.69
C HIS A 98 29.14 -10.07 -3.24
N THR A 99 29.38 -11.11 -2.42
CA THR A 99 29.02 -11.11 -1.01
C THR A 99 29.80 -10.05 -0.23
N VAL A 100 31.14 -10.00 -0.43
CA VAL A 100 32.02 -9.01 0.22
C VAL A 100 31.58 -7.60 -0.14
N PHE A 101 31.30 -7.33 -1.41
CA PHE A 101 30.80 -6.02 -1.86
C PHE A 101 29.50 -5.63 -1.15
N ASN A 102 28.51 -6.50 -1.12
CA ASN A 102 27.22 -6.18 -0.50
C ASN A 102 27.35 -5.95 1.01
N VAL A 103 28.06 -6.83 1.73
CA VAL A 103 28.27 -6.67 3.17
C VAL A 103 29.03 -5.38 3.47
N PHE A 104 30.12 -5.11 2.73
CA PHE A 104 30.95 -3.93 2.91
C PHE A 104 30.14 -2.63 2.65
N THR A 105 29.40 -2.59 1.55
CA THR A 105 28.51 -1.46 1.22
C THR A 105 27.48 -1.23 2.29
N THR A 106 26.86 -2.31 2.80
CA THR A 106 25.85 -2.21 3.88
C THR A 106 26.47 -1.64 5.14
N VAL A 107 27.63 -2.15 5.58
CA VAL A 107 28.32 -1.67 6.79
C VAL A 107 28.68 -0.18 6.68
N ILE A 108 29.17 0.25 5.51
CA ILE A 108 29.55 1.66 5.29
C ILE A 108 28.34 2.58 5.22
N LEU A 109 27.25 2.17 4.55
CA LEU A 109 26.10 3.04 4.31
C LEU A 109 25.03 2.98 5.41
N LEU A 110 25.05 1.97 6.28
CA LEU A 110 24.10 1.85 7.40
C LEU A 110 24.07 3.11 8.31
N PRO A 111 25.21 3.72 8.70
CA PRO A 111 25.20 4.95 9.48
C PRO A 111 24.57 6.15 8.74
N PHE A 112 24.49 6.08 7.41
CA PHE A 112 23.95 7.12 6.53
C PHE A 112 22.51 6.87 6.08
N SER A 113 21.80 5.91 6.69
CA SER A 113 20.41 5.56 6.34
C SER A 113 19.48 6.76 6.37
N ARG A 114 19.57 7.63 7.40
CA ARG A 114 18.82 8.88 7.50
C ARG A 114 19.11 9.88 6.37
N GLN A 115 20.33 9.92 5.87
CA GLN A 115 20.72 10.78 4.75
C GLN A 115 20.16 10.26 3.42
N LEU A 116 20.14 8.92 3.23
CA LEU A 116 19.51 8.28 2.08
C LEU A 116 18.00 8.52 2.07
N GLU A 117 17.36 8.42 3.21
CA GLU A 117 15.94 8.76 3.37
C GLU A 117 15.67 10.24 3.02
N LYS A 118 16.47 11.18 3.56
CA LYS A 118 16.35 12.60 3.19
C LYS A 118 16.55 12.85 1.71
N LEU A 119 17.47 12.11 1.07
CA LEU A 119 17.68 12.18 -0.38
C LEU A 119 16.46 11.70 -1.14
N ALA A 120 15.88 10.56 -0.73
CA ALA A 120 14.67 10.03 -1.36
C ALA A 120 13.47 10.97 -1.21
N ARG A 121 13.25 11.54 -0.02
CA ARG A 121 12.21 12.55 0.23
C ARG A 121 12.44 13.84 -0.60
N ARG A 122 13.68 14.18 -0.93
CA ARG A 122 14.01 15.34 -1.77
C ARG A 122 13.82 15.07 -3.26
N LEU A 123 14.06 13.84 -3.72
CA LEU A 123 13.89 13.43 -5.12
C LEU A 123 12.44 13.11 -5.47
N VAL A 124 11.74 12.43 -4.55
CA VAL A 124 10.30 12.18 -4.62
C VAL A 124 9.61 13.27 -3.81
N ARG A 125 9.48 14.46 -4.42
CA ARG A 125 8.83 15.61 -3.79
C ARG A 125 7.35 15.33 -3.61
N THR A 126 6.86 15.70 -2.43
CA THR A 126 5.46 16.02 -2.21
C THR A 126 5.24 17.44 -2.72
N GLU A 127 4.28 17.70 -3.56
CA GLU A 127 3.81 19.07 -3.74
C GLU A 127 3.39 19.58 -2.38
N ASP A 128 3.83 20.81 -2.06
CA ASP A 128 3.61 21.42 -0.76
C ASP A 128 2.09 21.66 -0.55
N THR A 129 1.41 20.68 -0.01
CA THR A 129 0.06 20.81 0.58
C THR A 129 0.17 21.50 1.96
N ARG A 130 1.15 22.40 2.14
CA ARG A 130 1.37 23.13 3.39
C ARG A 130 0.15 23.93 3.84
N GLU A 131 -0.69 24.35 2.92
CA GLU A 131 -1.90 25.10 3.24
C GLU A 131 -2.98 24.23 3.90
N SER A 132 -3.10 22.95 3.54
CA SER A 132 -4.11 22.04 4.11
C SER A 132 -3.77 21.55 5.52
N PHE A 133 -2.50 21.57 5.92
CA PHE A 133 -2.02 21.04 7.22
C PHE A 133 -1.46 22.14 8.15
N ALA A 134 -1.78 23.42 7.88
CA ALA A 134 -1.38 24.54 8.74
C ALA A 134 -1.94 24.41 10.18
N PHE A 135 -2.96 23.56 10.37
CA PHE A 135 -3.62 23.35 11.65
C PHE A 135 -2.92 22.33 12.56
N LEU A 136 -1.98 21.51 12.05
CA LEU A 136 -1.12 20.65 12.87
C LEU A 136 0.06 21.46 13.43
N ASP A 137 -0.27 22.55 14.16
CA ASP A 137 0.74 23.43 14.74
C ASP A 137 1.31 22.77 16.01
N PRO A 138 2.65 22.63 16.12
CA PRO A 138 3.30 22.18 17.35
C PRO A 138 2.93 23.01 18.59
N LEU A 139 2.45 24.24 18.43
CA LEU A 139 1.96 25.06 19.54
C LEU A 139 0.68 24.50 20.17
N LEU A 140 -0.17 23.80 19.41
CA LEU A 140 -1.39 23.18 19.92
C LEU A 140 -1.10 21.99 20.84
N LEU A 141 0.09 21.40 20.79
CA LEU A 141 0.51 20.34 21.73
C LEU A 141 0.56 20.85 23.18
N ARG A 142 0.59 22.16 23.41
CA ARG A 142 0.45 22.76 24.74
C ARG A 142 -0.96 22.71 25.31
N THR A 143 -1.96 22.47 24.41
CA THR A 143 -3.38 22.32 24.75
C THR A 143 -3.91 21.03 24.08
N PRO A 144 -3.55 19.84 24.62
CA PRO A 144 -3.77 18.57 23.93
C PRO A 144 -5.23 18.31 23.53
N GLY A 145 -6.21 18.70 24.36
CA GLY A 145 -7.64 18.54 24.02
C GLY A 145 -8.06 19.33 22.77
N VAL A 146 -7.47 20.52 22.53
CA VAL A 146 -7.72 21.28 21.30
C VAL A 146 -7.03 20.61 20.11
N ALA A 147 -5.82 20.09 20.30
CA ALA A 147 -5.10 19.34 19.26
C ALA A 147 -5.88 18.08 18.84
N VAL A 148 -6.45 17.34 19.80
CA VAL A 148 -7.30 16.15 19.51
C VAL A 148 -8.54 16.54 18.73
N SER A 149 -9.24 17.62 19.13
CA SER A 149 -10.42 18.10 18.40
C SER A 149 -10.10 18.47 16.95
N GLU A 150 -8.94 19.08 16.71
CA GLU A 150 -8.50 19.40 15.34
C GLU A 150 -8.16 18.15 14.54
N CYS A 151 -7.53 17.16 15.17
CA CYS A 151 -7.30 15.86 14.52
C CYS A 151 -8.62 15.16 14.13
N VAL A 152 -9.68 15.26 14.96
CA VAL A 152 -11.02 14.74 14.60
C VAL A 152 -11.51 15.40 13.31
N ASN A 153 -11.48 16.73 13.23
CA ASN A 153 -11.91 17.48 12.05
C ASN A 153 -11.16 17.05 10.79
N MET A 154 -9.83 16.90 10.90
CA MET A 154 -8.99 16.50 9.78
C MET A 154 -9.22 15.04 9.37
N THR A 155 -9.47 14.14 10.32
CA THR A 155 -9.81 12.74 10.02
C THR A 155 -11.16 12.64 9.31
N VAL A 156 -12.14 13.48 9.67
CA VAL A 156 -13.42 13.58 8.92
C VAL A 156 -13.18 14.04 7.48
N GLN A 157 -12.31 15.03 7.25
CA GLN A 157 -11.96 15.46 5.88
C GLN A 157 -11.25 14.35 5.09
N MET A 158 -10.36 13.61 5.74
CA MET A 158 -9.72 12.42 5.15
C MET A 158 -10.78 11.40 4.73
N GLY A 159 -11.74 11.07 5.60
CA GLY A 159 -12.83 10.15 5.31
C GLY A 159 -13.70 10.62 4.13
N GLN A 160 -14.00 11.93 4.03
CA GLN A 160 -14.73 12.50 2.89
C GLN A 160 -13.95 12.32 1.59
N THR A 161 -12.61 12.49 1.62
CA THR A 161 -11.75 12.28 0.46
C THR A 161 -11.71 10.80 0.06
N ALA A 162 -11.58 9.88 1.02
CA ALA A 162 -11.60 8.44 0.78
C ALA A 162 -12.93 7.98 0.16
N ARG A 163 -14.06 8.40 0.74
CA ARG A 163 -15.39 8.14 0.18
C ARG A 163 -15.51 8.64 -1.26
N ARG A 164 -15.13 9.90 -1.52
CA ARG A 164 -15.16 10.46 -2.87
C ARG A 164 -14.35 9.62 -3.84
N ASN A 165 -13.17 9.16 -3.42
CA ASN A 165 -12.27 8.37 -4.25
C ASN A 165 -12.88 7.03 -4.65
N VAL A 166 -13.51 6.31 -3.70
CA VAL A 166 -14.21 5.06 -3.99
C VAL A 166 -15.39 5.28 -4.93
N LEU A 167 -16.18 6.34 -4.73
CA LEU A 167 -17.31 6.66 -5.60
C LEU A 167 -16.88 7.00 -7.03
N LEU A 168 -15.80 7.77 -7.21
CA LEU A 168 -15.23 8.06 -8.52
C LEU A 168 -14.74 6.79 -9.21
N ALA A 169 -14.10 5.88 -8.47
CA ALA A 169 -13.65 4.60 -9.02
C ALA A 169 -14.81 3.70 -9.45
N ILE A 170 -15.92 3.70 -8.70
CA ILE A 170 -17.17 3.02 -9.08
C ILE A 170 -17.74 3.62 -10.37
N GLU A 171 -17.78 4.94 -10.51
CA GLU A 171 -18.27 5.61 -11.71
C GLU A 171 -17.44 5.27 -12.95
N GLN A 172 -16.12 5.08 -12.79
CA GLN A 172 -15.21 4.69 -13.87
C GLN A 172 -15.54 3.33 -14.50
N LEU A 173 -16.19 2.43 -13.76
CA LEU A 173 -16.58 1.11 -14.28
C LEU A 173 -17.64 1.19 -15.41
N SER A 174 -18.50 2.21 -15.38
CA SER A 174 -19.55 2.41 -16.39
C SER A 174 -19.23 3.51 -17.39
N ASP A 175 -18.51 4.55 -16.99
CA ASP A 175 -18.17 5.72 -17.80
C ASP A 175 -16.72 6.14 -17.52
N TYR A 176 -15.78 5.53 -18.26
CA TYR A 176 -14.34 5.80 -18.07
C TYR A 176 -13.94 7.16 -18.59
N GLN A 177 -13.26 7.94 -17.75
CA GLN A 177 -12.74 9.27 -18.09
C GLN A 177 -11.33 9.48 -17.52
N GLU A 178 -10.36 9.86 -18.34
CA GLU A 178 -8.96 10.13 -17.92
C GLU A 178 -8.87 11.23 -16.83
N SER A 179 -9.78 12.19 -16.87
CA SER A 179 -9.83 13.25 -15.84
C SER A 179 -10.18 12.72 -14.45
N ARG A 180 -11.09 11.73 -14.36
CA ARG A 180 -11.42 11.07 -13.09
C ARG A 180 -10.27 10.19 -12.59
N GLU A 181 -9.56 9.50 -13.50
CA GLU A 181 -8.36 8.75 -13.12
C GLU A 181 -7.33 9.67 -12.46
N THR A 182 -7.08 10.84 -13.06
CA THR A 182 -6.16 11.84 -12.48
C THR A 182 -6.62 12.29 -11.09
N GLU A 183 -7.92 12.55 -10.90
CA GLU A 183 -8.48 12.95 -9.61
C GLU A 183 -8.34 11.84 -8.56
N ILE A 184 -8.55 10.57 -8.94
CA ILE A 184 -8.40 9.41 -8.06
C ILE A 184 -6.96 9.30 -7.57
N LEU A 185 -5.98 9.44 -8.47
CA LEU A 185 -4.56 9.42 -8.13
C LEU A 185 -4.17 10.58 -7.19
N GLU A 186 -4.67 11.80 -7.47
CA GLU A 186 -4.42 12.96 -6.61
C GLU A 186 -5.04 12.81 -5.22
N ASN A 187 -6.21 12.19 -5.12
CA ASN A 187 -6.88 11.96 -3.85
C ASN A 187 -6.17 10.89 -3.03
N GLU A 188 -5.67 9.81 -3.67
CA GLU A 188 -4.87 8.79 -2.99
C GLU A 188 -3.58 9.39 -2.44
N ASP A 189 -2.87 10.17 -3.24
CA ASP A 189 -1.70 10.92 -2.80
C ASP A 189 -2.00 11.83 -1.58
N LYS A 190 -3.19 12.42 -1.49
CA LYS A 190 -3.63 13.21 -0.33
C LYS A 190 -3.90 12.32 0.89
N LEU A 191 -4.52 11.14 0.70
CA LEU A 191 -4.80 10.19 1.78
C LEU A 191 -3.52 9.68 2.43
N ASP A 192 -2.50 9.35 1.63
CA ASP A 192 -1.16 9.01 2.12
C ASP A 192 -0.56 10.12 3.01
N ILE A 193 -0.72 11.39 2.58
CA ILE A 193 -0.24 12.53 3.35
C ILE A 193 -1.02 12.69 4.65
N TYR A 194 -2.32 12.48 4.63
CA TYR A 194 -3.15 12.52 5.84
C TYR A 194 -2.68 11.45 6.84
N GLU A 195 -2.49 10.19 6.39
CA GLU A 195 -2.01 9.11 7.25
C GLU A 195 -0.68 9.45 7.92
N ASP A 196 0.34 9.82 7.12
CA ASP A 196 1.70 10.14 7.64
C ASP A 196 1.66 11.32 8.63
N ARG A 197 0.91 12.39 8.32
CA ARG A 197 0.88 13.63 9.12
C ARG A 197 0.02 13.51 10.37
N LEU A 198 -1.22 13.03 10.23
CA LEU A 198 -2.11 12.84 11.35
C LEU A 198 -1.60 11.77 12.30
N GLY A 199 -1.15 10.61 11.75
CA GLY A 199 -0.60 9.54 12.56
C GLY A 199 0.60 9.99 13.39
N GLY A 200 1.55 10.70 12.77
CA GLY A 200 2.70 11.27 13.47
C GLY A 200 2.30 12.26 14.56
N TYR A 201 1.35 13.15 14.28
CA TYR A 201 0.90 14.16 15.23
C TYR A 201 0.09 13.56 16.39
N LEU A 202 -0.78 12.58 16.15
CA LEU A 202 -1.51 11.85 17.19
C LEU A 202 -0.58 11.08 18.13
N VAL A 203 0.49 10.47 17.60
CA VAL A 203 1.53 9.83 18.42
C VAL A 203 2.25 10.86 19.28
N GLU A 204 2.53 12.07 18.74
CA GLU A 204 3.14 13.15 19.52
C GLU A 204 2.19 13.66 20.61
N ILE A 205 0.90 13.86 20.32
CA ILE A 205 -0.12 14.20 21.32
C ILE A 205 -0.14 13.18 22.48
N SER A 206 -0.08 11.88 22.16
CA SER A 206 -0.13 10.81 23.16
C SER A 206 1.03 10.83 24.16
N GLN A 207 2.15 11.48 23.82
CA GLN A 207 3.31 11.65 24.71
C GLN A 207 3.12 12.80 25.72
N HIS A 208 2.10 13.65 25.53
CA HIS A 208 1.73 14.71 26.44
C HIS A 208 0.65 14.23 27.40
N GLY A 209 0.55 14.80 28.57
CA GLY A 209 -0.45 14.39 29.59
C GLY A 209 -1.88 14.67 29.13
N ILE A 210 -2.48 13.72 28.40
CA ILE A 210 -3.87 13.78 27.88
C ILE A 210 -4.85 13.12 28.87
N SER A 211 -6.13 13.51 28.80
CA SER A 211 -7.19 12.87 29.56
C SER A 211 -7.46 11.42 29.06
N ILE A 212 -8.14 10.60 29.89
CA ILE A 212 -8.55 9.25 29.48
C ILE A 212 -9.49 9.32 28.28
N ALA A 213 -10.38 10.31 28.24
CA ALA A 213 -11.29 10.51 27.11
C ALA A 213 -10.50 10.85 25.83
N ASP A 214 -9.59 11.82 25.88
CA ASP A 214 -8.73 12.17 24.73
C ASP A 214 -7.89 10.98 24.26
N SER A 215 -7.38 10.15 25.19
CA SER A 215 -6.61 8.95 24.85
C SER A 215 -7.43 7.92 24.08
N ARG A 216 -8.72 7.75 24.40
CA ARG A 216 -9.63 6.88 23.64
C ARG A 216 -9.87 7.45 22.24
N THR A 217 -10.16 8.72 22.14
CA THR A 217 -10.34 9.39 20.85
C THR A 217 -9.08 9.30 19.99
N VAL A 218 -7.88 9.51 20.55
CA VAL A 218 -6.61 9.33 19.83
C VAL A 218 -6.46 7.90 19.31
N SER A 219 -6.80 6.90 20.13
CA SER A 219 -6.75 5.48 19.70
C SER A 219 -7.71 5.21 18.54
N ARG A 220 -8.97 5.68 18.63
CA ARG A 220 -9.95 5.56 17.54
C ARG A 220 -9.47 6.24 16.27
N LEU A 221 -8.94 7.46 16.35
CA LEU A 221 -8.44 8.19 15.19
C LEU A 221 -7.28 7.46 14.50
N LEU A 222 -6.35 6.85 15.27
CA LEU A 222 -5.24 6.08 14.72
C LEU A 222 -5.71 4.86 13.92
N HIS A 223 -6.80 4.19 14.36
CA HIS A 223 -7.42 3.10 13.59
C HIS A 223 -8.15 3.63 12.35
N ALA A 224 -8.99 4.65 12.52
CA ALA A 224 -9.78 5.21 11.43
C ALA A 224 -8.91 5.78 10.28
N ILE A 225 -7.76 6.40 10.59
CA ILE A 225 -6.82 6.90 9.58
C ILE A 225 -6.34 5.76 8.69
N GLY A 226 -5.97 4.60 9.27
CA GLY A 226 -5.55 3.45 8.50
C GLY A 226 -6.67 2.88 7.63
N ASP A 227 -7.92 2.81 8.14
CA ASP A 227 -9.06 2.33 7.36
C ASP A 227 -9.40 3.30 6.22
N PHE A 228 -9.32 4.63 6.42
CA PHE A 228 -9.54 5.61 5.35
C PHE A 228 -8.45 5.59 4.27
N GLU A 229 -7.20 5.36 4.64
CA GLU A 229 -6.11 5.16 3.66
C GLU A 229 -6.38 3.89 2.82
N ARG A 230 -6.77 2.78 3.47
CA ARG A 230 -7.12 1.52 2.78
C ARG A 230 -8.29 1.68 1.81
N LEU A 231 -9.30 2.49 2.14
CA LEU A 231 -10.36 2.83 1.19
C LEU A 231 -9.80 3.52 -0.06
N GLY A 232 -8.80 4.39 0.09
CA GLY A 232 -8.06 5.01 -1.02
C GLY A 232 -7.31 4.00 -1.88
N ASP A 233 -6.56 3.08 -1.25
CA ASP A 233 -5.85 1.98 -1.93
C ASP A 233 -6.81 1.11 -2.76
N HIS A 234 -7.97 0.75 -2.19
CA HIS A 234 -8.98 -0.04 -2.91
C HIS A 234 -9.64 0.74 -4.05
N ALA A 235 -9.85 2.06 -3.90
CA ALA A 235 -10.31 2.90 -4.99
C ALA A 235 -9.32 2.90 -6.17
N LEU A 236 -8.01 2.90 -5.89
CA LEU A 236 -6.98 2.80 -6.91
C LEU A 236 -7.02 1.45 -7.65
N ASN A 237 -7.17 0.34 -6.90
CA ASN A 237 -7.31 -0.99 -7.50
C ASN A 237 -8.57 -1.11 -8.38
N LEU A 238 -9.70 -0.52 -7.95
CA LEU A 238 -10.93 -0.44 -8.74
C LEU A 238 -10.72 0.38 -10.03
N GLN A 239 -9.98 1.49 -9.93
CA GLN A 239 -9.59 2.31 -11.08
C GLN A 239 -8.74 1.52 -12.08
N GLU A 240 -7.78 0.72 -11.62
CA GLU A 240 -6.97 -0.15 -12.50
C GLU A 240 -7.84 -1.18 -13.23
N SER A 241 -8.81 -1.77 -12.54
CA SER A 241 -9.79 -2.69 -13.15
C SER A 241 -10.68 -1.98 -14.18
N ALA A 242 -11.13 -0.75 -13.90
CA ALA A 242 -11.90 0.07 -14.85
C ALA A 242 -11.09 0.42 -16.11
N ARG A 243 -9.82 0.78 -15.93
CA ARG A 243 -8.90 1.00 -17.06
C ARG A 243 -8.70 -0.24 -17.89
N GLU A 244 -8.53 -1.42 -17.25
CA GLU A 244 -8.41 -2.70 -17.97
C GLU A 244 -9.67 -3.01 -18.81
N LEU A 245 -10.87 -2.79 -18.26
CA LEU A 245 -12.13 -2.94 -18.98
C LEU A 245 -12.17 -2.02 -20.20
N HIS A 246 -11.81 -0.75 -20.03
CA HIS A 246 -11.82 0.26 -21.09
C HIS A 246 -10.78 -0.04 -22.17
N GLU A 247 -9.50 -0.22 -21.85
CA GLU A 247 -8.41 -0.44 -22.82
C GLU A 247 -8.58 -1.73 -23.63
N LYS A 248 -9.22 -2.74 -23.04
CA LYS A 248 -9.42 -4.04 -23.67
C LYS A 248 -10.82 -4.25 -24.25
N GLU A 249 -11.65 -3.20 -24.24
CA GLU A 249 -13.04 -3.20 -24.70
C GLU A 249 -13.84 -4.39 -24.14
N LEU A 250 -13.67 -4.65 -22.82
CA LEU A 250 -14.36 -5.72 -22.13
C LEU A 250 -15.69 -5.21 -21.56
N HIS A 251 -16.78 -5.91 -21.84
CA HIS A 251 -18.12 -5.57 -21.35
C HIS A 251 -18.73 -6.75 -20.61
N PHE A 252 -19.39 -6.46 -19.50
CA PHE A 252 -20.20 -7.44 -18.79
C PHE A 252 -21.49 -7.70 -19.56
N SER A 253 -22.11 -8.86 -19.35
CA SER A 253 -23.45 -9.11 -19.87
C SER A 253 -24.47 -8.23 -19.13
N THR A 254 -25.59 -7.91 -19.77
CA THR A 254 -26.67 -7.09 -19.15
C THR A 254 -27.14 -7.67 -17.82
N ALA A 255 -27.15 -9.00 -17.67
CA ALA A 255 -27.49 -9.64 -16.40
C ALA A 255 -26.43 -9.38 -15.33
N ALA A 256 -25.13 -9.45 -15.69
CA ALA A 256 -24.04 -9.18 -14.76
C ALA A 256 -23.97 -7.67 -14.37
N GLU A 257 -24.25 -6.78 -15.31
CA GLU A 257 -24.35 -5.33 -15.04
C GLU A 257 -25.48 -5.02 -14.05
N ALA A 258 -26.63 -5.64 -14.20
CA ALA A 258 -27.74 -5.47 -13.26
C ALA A 258 -27.42 -6.01 -11.86
N GLU A 259 -26.72 -7.14 -11.76
CA GLU A 259 -26.25 -7.70 -10.49
C GLU A 259 -25.22 -6.78 -9.83
N LEU A 260 -24.27 -6.27 -10.60
CA LEU A 260 -23.27 -5.31 -10.11
C LEU A 260 -23.91 -4.01 -9.62
N GLU A 261 -24.90 -3.48 -10.32
CA GLU A 261 -25.56 -2.22 -9.89
C GLU A 261 -26.25 -2.36 -8.53
N VAL A 262 -26.83 -3.53 -8.22
CA VAL A 262 -27.39 -3.82 -6.90
C VAL A 262 -26.29 -3.81 -5.83
N LEU A 263 -25.15 -4.45 -6.11
CA LEU A 263 -23.99 -4.46 -5.21
C LEU A 263 -23.41 -3.04 -5.02
N LEU A 264 -23.26 -2.29 -6.11
CA LEU A 264 -22.75 -0.91 -6.07
C LEU A 264 -23.67 0.03 -5.29
N SER A 265 -24.99 -0.18 -5.33
CA SER A 265 -25.94 0.56 -4.48
C SER A 265 -25.70 0.27 -3.00
N ALA A 266 -25.51 -1.01 -2.61
CA ALA A 266 -25.23 -1.38 -1.23
C ALA A 266 -23.87 -0.80 -0.76
N LEU A 267 -22.87 -0.77 -1.64
CA LEU A 267 -21.56 -0.15 -1.34
C LEU A 267 -21.65 1.36 -1.13
N ARG A 268 -22.48 2.07 -1.90
CA ARG A 268 -22.72 3.50 -1.68
C ARG A 268 -23.38 3.72 -0.32
N ASP A 269 -24.37 2.90 0.02
CA ASP A 269 -25.09 3.01 1.29
C ASP A 269 -24.19 2.75 2.50
N ILE A 270 -23.32 1.72 2.45
CA ILE A 270 -22.41 1.41 3.56
C ILE A 270 -21.34 2.49 3.75
N LEU A 271 -20.77 3.02 2.65
CA LEU A 271 -19.82 4.15 2.67
C LEU A 271 -20.46 5.39 3.32
N ASP A 272 -21.69 5.70 2.94
CA ASP A 272 -22.42 6.85 3.47
C ASP A 272 -22.72 6.69 4.96
N GLN A 273 -23.17 5.53 5.39
CA GLN A 273 -23.47 5.27 6.80
C GLN A 273 -22.21 5.25 7.66
N ALA A 274 -21.14 4.62 7.22
CA ALA A 274 -19.87 4.60 7.94
C ALA A 274 -19.30 6.02 8.12
N LEU A 275 -19.27 6.84 7.06
CA LEU A 275 -18.75 8.20 7.17
C LEU A 275 -19.68 9.13 7.97
N ASN A 276 -21.01 9.00 7.81
CA ASN A 276 -21.97 9.81 8.56
C ASN A 276 -21.87 9.50 10.05
N SER A 277 -21.81 8.21 10.44
CA SER A 277 -21.65 7.81 11.84
C SER A 277 -20.34 8.33 12.43
N PHE A 278 -19.23 8.26 11.67
CA PHE A 278 -17.94 8.78 12.10
C PHE A 278 -17.95 10.30 12.27
N SER A 279 -18.52 11.02 11.29
CA SER A 279 -18.56 12.49 11.30
C SER A 279 -19.47 13.06 12.40
N ALA A 280 -20.56 12.37 12.71
CA ALA A 280 -21.51 12.76 13.75
C ALA A 280 -21.17 12.18 15.13
N ASP A 281 -20.17 11.29 15.22
CA ASP A 281 -19.83 10.52 16.42
C ASP A 281 -21.05 9.77 16.99
N ASP A 282 -21.82 9.12 16.08
CA ASP A 282 -23.13 8.53 16.37
C ASP A 282 -23.06 6.99 16.37
N PRO A 283 -23.02 6.35 17.57
CA PRO A 283 -22.97 4.91 17.68
C PRO A 283 -24.28 4.21 17.24
N ASP A 284 -25.42 4.89 17.21
CA ASP A 284 -26.68 4.28 16.78
C ASP A 284 -26.74 4.13 15.26
N THR A 285 -26.23 5.11 14.52
CA THR A 285 -26.03 4.99 13.06
C THR A 285 -24.94 3.96 12.75
N ALA A 286 -23.87 3.89 13.54
CA ALA A 286 -22.78 2.93 13.35
C ALA A 286 -23.26 1.47 13.41
N LYS A 287 -24.23 1.14 14.27
CA LYS A 287 -24.82 -0.22 14.39
C LYS A 287 -25.50 -0.72 13.11
N ASN A 288 -25.85 0.16 12.19
CA ASN A 288 -26.49 -0.21 10.93
C ASN A 288 -25.47 -0.63 9.85
N VAL A 289 -24.17 -0.36 10.06
CA VAL A 289 -23.12 -0.64 9.07
C VAL A 289 -22.85 -2.13 8.94
N GLU A 290 -22.77 -2.86 10.05
CA GLU A 290 -22.49 -4.31 10.05
C GLU A 290 -23.58 -5.13 9.29
N PRO A 291 -24.91 -4.89 9.46
CA PRO A 291 -25.91 -5.56 8.63
C PRO A 291 -25.81 -5.25 7.13
N LEU A 292 -25.27 -4.09 6.77
CA LEU A 292 -25.02 -3.75 5.36
C LEU A 292 -23.79 -4.51 4.84
N GLU A 293 -22.75 -4.64 5.64
CA GLU A 293 -21.54 -5.42 5.29
C GLU A 293 -21.93 -6.89 5.03
N GLU A 294 -22.69 -7.55 5.92
CA GLU A 294 -23.22 -8.90 5.68
C GLU A 294 -24.08 -8.99 4.41
N THR A 295 -24.76 -7.91 4.04
CA THR A 295 -25.53 -7.85 2.80
C THR A 295 -24.62 -7.77 1.58
N VAL A 296 -23.58 -6.96 1.63
CA VAL A 296 -22.54 -6.85 0.59
C VAL A 296 -21.88 -8.20 0.37
N ASP A 297 -21.46 -8.90 1.42
CA ASP A 297 -20.83 -10.21 1.35
C ASP A 297 -21.72 -11.25 0.68
N ARG A 298 -23.00 -11.29 1.06
CA ARG A 298 -23.99 -12.20 0.42
C ARG A 298 -24.19 -11.87 -1.06
N LEU A 299 -24.25 -10.61 -1.45
CA LEU A 299 -24.35 -10.20 -2.84
C LEU A 299 -23.11 -10.61 -3.65
N ILE A 300 -21.92 -10.45 -3.07
CA ILE A 300 -20.64 -10.85 -3.68
C ILE A 300 -20.64 -12.36 -3.94
N GLU A 301 -21.02 -13.17 -2.97
CA GLU A 301 -21.05 -14.63 -3.11
C GLU A 301 -22.07 -15.07 -4.19
N GLU A 302 -23.27 -14.47 -4.19
CA GLU A 302 -24.28 -14.72 -5.24
C GLU A 302 -23.76 -14.37 -6.63
N ILE A 303 -23.07 -13.23 -6.80
CA ILE A 303 -22.50 -12.82 -8.08
C ILE A 303 -21.40 -13.80 -8.51
N ARG A 304 -20.55 -14.26 -7.59
CA ARG A 304 -19.52 -15.28 -7.85
C ARG A 304 -20.14 -16.58 -8.40
N VAL A 305 -21.20 -17.10 -7.74
CA VAL A 305 -21.88 -18.32 -8.16
C VAL A 305 -22.50 -18.17 -9.55
N ARG A 306 -23.22 -17.07 -9.81
CA ARG A 306 -23.83 -16.78 -11.10
C ARG A 306 -22.81 -16.58 -12.21
N HIS A 307 -21.66 -15.97 -11.89
CA HIS A 307 -20.57 -15.80 -12.84
C HIS A 307 -19.97 -17.16 -13.26
N ILE A 308 -19.78 -18.10 -12.32
CA ILE A 308 -19.33 -19.48 -12.63
C ILE A 308 -20.31 -20.16 -13.59
N GLN A 309 -21.61 -20.00 -13.40
CA GLN A 309 -22.65 -20.53 -14.30
C GLN A 309 -22.50 -19.92 -15.69
N ARG A 310 -22.32 -18.60 -15.83
CA ARG A 310 -22.10 -17.92 -17.11
C ARG A 310 -20.80 -18.38 -17.81
N LEU A 311 -19.75 -18.68 -17.06
CA LEU A 311 -18.53 -19.29 -17.62
C LEU A 311 -18.78 -20.69 -18.18
N GLN A 312 -19.57 -21.52 -17.49
CA GLN A 312 -19.90 -22.89 -17.93
C GLN A 312 -20.78 -22.92 -19.17
N THR A 313 -21.67 -21.90 -19.32
CA THR A 313 -22.55 -21.77 -20.51
C THR A 313 -21.86 -21.06 -21.68
N GLY A 314 -20.65 -20.54 -21.48
CA GLY A 314 -19.91 -19.79 -22.50
C GLY A 314 -20.40 -18.37 -22.74
N GLU A 315 -21.24 -17.84 -21.85
CA GLU A 315 -21.75 -16.45 -21.89
C GLU A 315 -20.75 -15.42 -21.37
N CYS A 316 -19.65 -15.89 -20.77
CA CYS A 316 -18.59 -15.06 -20.24
C CYS A 316 -17.21 -15.60 -20.59
N THR A 317 -16.21 -14.73 -20.69
CA THR A 317 -14.82 -15.12 -20.94
C THR A 317 -14.04 -15.28 -19.63
N ILE A 318 -13.04 -16.18 -19.63
CA ILE A 318 -12.13 -16.36 -18.48
C ILE A 318 -11.46 -15.02 -18.09
N ARG A 319 -11.09 -14.21 -19.07
CA ARG A 319 -10.45 -12.92 -18.86
C ARG A 319 -11.34 -11.94 -18.07
N LEU A 320 -12.61 -11.85 -18.48
CA LEU A 320 -13.59 -11.03 -17.78
C LEU A 320 -13.85 -11.57 -16.36
N GLY A 321 -13.73 -12.88 -16.16
CA GLY A 321 -13.81 -13.52 -14.86
C GLY A 321 -12.71 -13.08 -13.89
N PHE A 322 -11.49 -12.88 -14.36
CA PHE A 322 -10.42 -12.33 -13.51
C PHE A 322 -10.72 -10.90 -13.08
N VAL A 323 -11.11 -10.02 -14.02
CA VAL A 323 -11.46 -8.64 -13.70
C VAL A 323 -12.62 -8.58 -12.71
N LEU A 324 -13.67 -9.40 -12.91
CA LEU A 324 -14.80 -9.46 -11.98
C LEU A 324 -14.34 -9.90 -10.58
N ASN A 325 -13.50 -10.93 -10.48
CA ASN A 325 -13.01 -11.39 -9.18
C ASN A 325 -12.19 -10.32 -8.46
N ASP A 326 -11.36 -9.56 -9.18
CA ASP A 326 -10.60 -8.46 -8.61
C ASP A 326 -11.53 -7.33 -8.13
N LEU A 327 -12.56 -6.97 -8.91
CA LEU A 327 -13.59 -6.02 -8.49
C LEU A 327 -14.31 -6.48 -7.22
N LEU A 328 -14.81 -7.73 -7.19
CA LEU A 328 -15.54 -8.27 -6.05
C LEU A 328 -14.67 -8.31 -4.79
N THR A 329 -13.39 -8.66 -4.92
CA THR A 329 -12.46 -8.65 -3.79
C THR A 329 -12.24 -7.25 -3.25
N ASN A 330 -12.09 -6.24 -4.11
CA ASN A 330 -11.92 -4.86 -3.65
C ASN A 330 -13.21 -4.30 -3.03
N PHE A 331 -14.38 -4.66 -3.52
CA PHE A 331 -15.67 -4.29 -2.93
C PHE A 331 -15.88 -4.89 -1.54
N GLU A 332 -15.51 -6.17 -1.34
CA GLU A 332 -15.50 -6.84 -0.06
C GLU A 332 -14.60 -6.08 0.94
N ARG A 333 -13.38 -5.72 0.54
CA ARG A 333 -12.46 -4.96 1.38
C ARG A 333 -12.94 -3.55 1.72
N VAL A 334 -13.56 -2.86 0.78
CA VAL A 334 -14.19 -1.55 1.04
C VAL A 334 -15.27 -1.68 2.12
N SER A 335 -16.10 -2.71 2.04
CA SER A 335 -17.13 -3.02 3.03
C SER A 335 -16.55 -3.33 4.41
N ASP A 336 -15.50 -4.18 4.48
CA ASP A 336 -14.74 -4.52 5.69
C ASP A 336 -14.22 -3.26 6.41
N HIS A 337 -13.60 -2.34 5.68
CA HIS A 337 -13.05 -1.10 6.25
C HIS A 337 -14.15 -0.16 6.74
N CYS A 338 -15.30 -0.10 6.07
CA CYS A 338 -16.47 0.64 6.56
C CYS A 338 -16.98 0.07 7.89
N SER A 339 -17.05 -1.27 8.02
CA SER A 339 -17.40 -1.95 9.26
C SER A 339 -16.41 -1.66 10.39
N ASN A 340 -15.10 -1.72 10.12
CA ASN A 340 -14.07 -1.38 11.10
C ASN A 340 -14.21 0.05 11.65
N ILE A 341 -14.48 1.03 10.76
CA ILE A 341 -14.72 2.42 11.16
C ILE A 341 -15.91 2.50 12.10
N ALA A 342 -17.03 1.84 11.78
CA ALA A 342 -18.24 1.84 12.59
C ALA A 342 -18.03 1.16 13.95
N VAL A 343 -17.36 0.01 13.97
CA VAL A 343 -17.00 -0.71 15.20
C VAL A 343 -16.17 0.16 16.14
N SER A 344 -15.20 0.92 15.61
CA SER A 344 -14.36 1.81 16.40
C SER A 344 -15.16 2.88 17.16
N ILE A 345 -16.27 3.37 16.57
CA ILE A 345 -17.18 4.34 17.21
C ILE A 345 -17.95 3.67 18.34
N ILE A 346 -18.50 2.48 18.09
CA ILE A 346 -19.29 1.72 19.07
C ILE A 346 -18.42 1.35 20.28
N GLU A 347 -17.18 0.91 20.06
CA GLU A 347 -16.24 0.55 21.12
C GLU A 347 -15.86 1.75 22.00
N GLU A 348 -15.69 2.95 21.42
CA GLU A 348 -15.36 4.15 22.21
C GLU A 348 -16.51 4.51 23.16
N HIS A 349 -17.77 4.36 22.72
CA HIS A 349 -18.97 4.73 23.52
C HIS A 349 -19.33 3.69 24.57
N ASN A 350 -19.17 2.40 24.27
CA ASN A 350 -19.60 1.32 25.19
C ASN A 350 -18.57 1.03 26.30
N GLY A 351 -17.31 1.41 26.14
CA GLY A 351 -16.24 1.15 27.11
C GLY A 351 -15.84 -0.32 27.17
N GLU A 352 -14.86 -0.65 28.06
CA GLU A 352 -14.27 -2.00 28.14
C GLU A 352 -15.25 -3.15 28.50
N ALA A 353 -16.41 -2.86 29.07
CA ALA A 353 -17.37 -3.89 29.52
C ALA A 353 -18.00 -4.67 28.37
N ASP A 354 -18.14 -4.06 27.20
CA ASP A 354 -18.81 -4.69 26.04
C ASP A 354 -17.84 -5.30 25.00
N ARG A 355 -16.54 -5.04 25.10
CA ARG A 355 -15.54 -5.67 24.19
C ARG A 355 -15.67 -7.19 24.13
N HIS A 356 -15.94 -7.84 25.27
CA HIS A 356 -16.10 -9.30 25.32
C HIS A 356 -17.44 -9.78 24.78
N ALA A 357 -18.50 -8.99 24.86
CA ALA A 357 -19.80 -9.33 24.30
C ALA A 357 -19.80 -9.31 22.77
N TYR A 358 -19.14 -8.30 22.17
CA TYR A 358 -19.02 -8.15 20.72
C TYR A 358 -18.10 -9.21 20.09
N LEU A 359 -16.95 -9.49 20.71
CA LEU A 359 -16.07 -10.61 20.33
C LEU A 359 -16.76 -11.97 20.42
N HIS A 360 -17.70 -12.15 21.37
CA HIS A 360 -18.49 -13.37 21.46
C HIS A 360 -19.48 -13.51 20.31
N LEU A 361 -20.08 -12.43 19.83
CA LEU A 361 -20.99 -12.44 18.68
C LEU A 361 -20.22 -12.73 17.38
N SER A 362 -19.08 -12.10 17.15
CA SER A 362 -18.24 -12.38 15.98
C SER A 362 -17.63 -13.79 15.99
N LEU A 363 -17.28 -14.34 17.17
CA LEU A 363 -16.79 -15.72 17.31
C LEU A 363 -17.90 -16.77 17.13
N ILE A 364 -19.17 -16.44 17.43
CA ILE A 364 -20.31 -17.34 17.18
C ILE A 364 -20.53 -17.48 15.67
N HIS A 365 -20.38 -16.41 14.90
CA HIS A 365 -20.49 -16.48 13.43
C HIS A 365 -19.33 -17.22 12.73
N ILE A 366 -18.13 -17.25 13.33
CA ILE A 366 -16.99 -18.03 12.80
C ILE A 366 -17.11 -19.54 13.10
N SER A 367 -17.86 -19.93 14.13
CA SER A 367 -17.94 -21.34 14.58
C SER A 367 -19.15 -22.11 14.02
N GLU A 368 -20.16 -21.48 13.44
CA GLU A 368 -21.35 -22.15 12.90
C GLU A 368 -21.17 -22.86 11.53
N PRO A 369 -20.30 -22.44 10.58
CA PRO A 369 -20.17 -23.16 9.32
C PRO A 369 -19.60 -24.57 9.46
N THR A 370 -18.90 -24.86 10.57
CA THR A 370 -18.27 -26.18 10.77
C THR A 370 -19.20 -27.27 11.29
N ARG A 371 -20.39 -26.93 11.77
CA ARG A 371 -21.37 -27.92 12.27
C ARG A 371 -22.38 -28.42 11.23
N GLN A 372 -22.52 -27.75 10.08
CA GLN A 372 -23.41 -28.20 9.00
C GLN A 372 -22.76 -29.10 7.96
N ALA A 373 -21.45 -29.39 8.08
CA ALA A 373 -20.74 -30.29 7.16
C ALA A 373 -20.63 -31.74 7.68
N GLU A 374 -21.29 -32.09 8.79
CA GLU A 374 -21.28 -33.46 9.39
C GLU A 374 -22.69 -34.09 9.49
N ILE A 375 -23.61 -33.81 8.54
CA ILE A 375 -24.83 -34.61 8.39
C ILE A 375 -25.00 -35.03 6.93
#